data_e226e7d280cc06076d2c387a593ea4c4
#
_entry.id   e226e7d280cc06076d2c387a593ea4c4
#
_cell.length_a   1.000
_cell.length_b   1.000
_cell.length_c   1.000
_cell.angle_alpha   90.00
_cell.angle_beta   90.00
_cell.angle_gamma   90.00
#
_symmetry.space_group_name_H-M   'P 1'
#
loop_
_entity.id
_entity.type
_entity.pdbx_description
1 polymer ?
#
loop_
_entity_poly.entity_id
_entity_poly.type
_entity_poly.pdbx_seq_one_letter_code
_entity_poly.pdbx_strand_id
1 'polypeptide(L)'
;MPDTLATLQTRMLDTIAALMDARDYLGPAEWQRQFEALIVEQHAAAYFAGQGTNTLTARGDRELGALMQSQFDYLAGFAADADQLSEAQARARAALYAGPLRATYSRGQLALWDLPYHPGEGTPCRGNCHCRWRIIVEDLEELNAHATWVLGTAEHCEGCRSRAARSPYVFRAGVLQ
;
A
#
# COMPACT_ATOMS: atom_id res chain seq x y z
N MET A 1 6.89 8.31 -15.75
CA MET A 1 5.94 7.20 -15.47
C MET A 1 5.63 7.24 -13.99
N PRO A 2 4.37 7.08 -13.56
CA PRO A 2 4.08 6.96 -12.14
C PRO A 2 4.80 5.73 -11.57
N ASP A 3 5.26 5.84 -10.32
CA ASP A 3 5.89 4.74 -9.61
C ASP A 3 4.94 3.54 -9.52
N THR A 4 5.41 2.36 -9.83
CA THR A 4 4.64 1.13 -9.61
C THR A 4 4.70 0.74 -8.13
N LEU A 5 3.70 0.00 -7.66
CA LEU A 5 3.73 -0.54 -6.28
C LEU A 5 5.03 -1.31 -6.00
N ALA A 6 5.50 -2.10 -6.97
CA ALA A 6 6.75 -2.85 -6.82
C ALA A 6 7.97 -1.93 -6.65
N THR A 7 8.05 -0.84 -7.43
CA THR A 7 9.12 0.17 -7.31
C THR A 7 9.10 0.83 -5.94
N LEU A 8 7.92 1.19 -5.43
CA LEU A 8 7.75 1.80 -4.10
C LEU A 8 8.14 0.84 -2.98
N GLN A 9 7.75 -0.43 -3.08
CA GLN A 9 8.14 -1.45 -2.11
C GLN A 9 9.66 -1.69 -2.09
N THR A 10 10.30 -1.75 -3.26
CA THR A 10 11.76 -1.87 -3.36
C THR A 10 12.44 -0.67 -2.74
N ARG A 11 12.04 0.56 -3.09
CA ARG A 11 12.59 1.78 -2.51
C ARG A 11 12.45 1.82 -1.00
N MET A 12 11.30 1.43 -0.47
CA MET A 12 11.08 1.36 0.98
C MET A 12 12.04 0.36 1.64
N LEU A 13 12.20 -0.83 1.07
CA LEU A 13 13.12 -1.84 1.61
C LEU A 13 14.58 -1.37 1.59
N ASP A 14 15.02 -0.73 0.51
CA ASP A 14 16.38 -0.19 0.39
C ASP A 14 16.62 0.92 1.42
N THR A 15 15.65 1.82 1.61
CA THR A 15 15.76 2.90 2.61
C THR A 15 15.71 2.35 4.03
N ILE A 16 14.86 1.34 4.31
CA ILE A 16 14.85 0.64 5.60
C ILE A 16 16.22 0.02 5.89
N ALA A 17 16.83 -0.65 4.91
CA ALA A 17 18.15 -1.23 5.08
C ALA A 17 19.19 -0.16 5.45
N ALA A 18 19.18 0.98 4.75
CA ALA A 18 20.09 2.10 5.06
C ALA A 18 19.84 2.70 6.46
N LEU A 19 18.57 2.83 6.89
CA LEU A 19 18.22 3.29 8.24
C LEU A 19 18.66 2.30 9.32
N MET A 20 18.59 1.00 9.05
CA MET A 20 19.07 -0.02 9.98
C MET A 20 20.60 0.03 10.11
N ASP A 21 21.34 0.25 9.01
CA ASP A 21 22.80 0.45 9.05
C ASP A 21 23.20 1.73 9.79
N ALA A 22 22.39 2.77 9.72
CA ALA A 22 22.66 4.07 10.35
C ALA A 22 22.21 4.15 11.82
N ARG A 23 21.50 3.17 12.34
CA ARG A 23 20.82 3.21 13.66
C ARG A 23 21.75 3.62 14.79
N ASP A 24 22.92 3.02 14.87
CA ASP A 24 23.87 3.25 15.96
C ASP A 24 24.48 4.67 15.91
N TYR A 25 24.56 5.26 14.71
CA TYR A 25 25.09 6.63 14.51
C TYR A 25 24.03 7.70 14.77
N LEU A 26 22.76 7.43 14.45
CA LEU A 26 21.67 8.37 14.59
C LEU A 26 21.21 8.51 16.04
N GLY A 27 21.31 7.44 16.81
CA GLY A 27 20.67 7.31 18.11
C GLY A 27 19.14 7.10 17.99
N PRO A 28 18.50 6.60 19.08
CA PRO A 28 17.13 6.09 19.01
C PRO A 28 16.08 7.11 18.53
N ALA A 29 16.13 8.33 19.07
CA ALA A 29 15.12 9.35 18.74
C ALA A 29 15.22 9.85 17.29
N GLU A 30 16.43 10.03 16.77
CA GLU A 30 16.64 10.46 15.39
C GLU A 30 16.30 9.34 14.42
N TRP A 31 16.72 8.12 14.72
CA TRP A 31 16.39 6.94 13.94
C TRP A 31 14.85 6.76 13.82
N GLN A 32 14.13 6.88 14.94
CA GLN A 32 12.68 6.77 14.93
C GLN A 32 12.04 7.87 14.07
N ARG A 33 12.47 9.13 14.20
CA ARG A 33 11.94 10.24 13.38
C ARG A 33 12.17 10.01 11.89
N GLN A 34 13.33 9.53 11.49
CA GLN A 34 13.61 9.23 10.08
C GLN A 34 12.78 8.07 9.57
N PHE A 35 12.53 7.07 10.41
CA PHE A 35 11.66 5.96 10.04
C PHE A 35 10.20 6.40 9.90
N GLU A 36 9.70 7.26 10.79
CA GLU A 36 8.38 7.88 10.69
C GLU A 36 8.24 8.70 9.39
N ALA A 37 9.25 9.51 9.07
CA ALA A 37 9.28 10.28 7.81
C ALA A 37 9.23 9.35 6.58
N LEU A 38 9.96 8.25 6.59
CA LEU A 38 9.92 7.23 5.54
C LEU A 38 8.52 6.62 5.40
N ILE A 39 7.87 6.27 6.50
CA ILE A 39 6.49 5.74 6.49
C ILE A 39 5.56 6.74 5.81
N VAL A 40 5.60 8.02 6.22
CA VAL A 40 4.77 9.08 5.62
C VAL A 40 5.01 9.19 4.12
N GLU A 41 6.25 9.33 3.71
CA GLU A 41 6.62 9.49 2.30
C GLU A 41 6.14 8.32 1.44
N GLN A 42 6.45 7.10 1.86
CA GLN A 42 6.16 5.92 1.04
C GLN A 42 4.66 5.57 1.01
N HIS A 43 3.94 5.78 2.12
CA HIS A 43 2.48 5.62 2.13
C HIS A 43 1.78 6.68 1.30
N ALA A 44 2.19 7.95 1.37
CA ALA A 44 1.66 9.00 0.51
C ALA A 44 1.92 8.70 -0.98
N ALA A 45 3.16 8.31 -1.31
CA ALA A 45 3.52 7.92 -2.69
C ALA A 45 2.69 6.73 -3.18
N ALA A 46 2.49 5.70 -2.35
CA ALA A 46 1.68 4.53 -2.70
C ALA A 46 0.20 4.90 -2.90
N TYR A 47 -0.36 5.76 -2.05
CA TYR A 47 -1.73 6.24 -2.18
C TYR A 47 -1.93 7.01 -3.49
N PHE A 48 -1.08 7.99 -3.77
CA PHE A 48 -1.15 8.79 -5.00
C PHE A 48 -0.88 7.96 -6.26
N ALA A 49 0.07 7.03 -6.22
CA ALA A 49 0.30 6.12 -7.33
C ALA A 49 -0.92 5.21 -7.61
N GLY A 50 -1.61 4.78 -6.55
CA GLY A 50 -2.86 4.04 -6.68
C GLY A 50 -3.99 4.88 -7.25
N GLN A 51 -4.11 6.12 -6.79
CA GLN A 51 -5.13 7.07 -7.22
C GLN A 51 -4.91 7.58 -8.65
N GLY A 52 -3.65 7.67 -9.09
CA GLY A 52 -3.28 8.24 -10.40
C GLY A 52 -3.26 9.78 -10.42
N THR A 53 -3.48 10.43 -9.28
CA THR A 53 -3.42 11.91 -9.11
C THR A 53 -2.72 12.26 -7.80
N ASN A 54 -2.25 13.50 -7.69
CA ASN A 54 -1.63 14.02 -6.46
C ASN A 54 -2.61 14.86 -5.62
N THR A 55 -3.92 14.72 -5.85
CA THR A 55 -4.94 15.47 -5.11
C THR A 55 -5.49 14.64 -3.97
N LEU A 56 -5.33 15.10 -2.75
CA LEU A 56 -5.86 14.45 -1.57
C LEU A 56 -7.25 15.01 -1.25
N THR A 57 -8.25 14.13 -1.18
CA THR A 57 -9.58 14.49 -0.70
C THR A 57 -9.62 14.42 0.83
N ALA A 58 -10.59 15.10 1.46
CA ALA A 58 -10.77 15.02 2.92
C ALA A 58 -11.03 13.59 3.43
N ARG A 59 -11.63 12.74 2.59
CA ARG A 59 -11.78 11.30 2.89
C ARG A 59 -10.44 10.60 2.79
N GLY A 60 -9.70 10.82 1.69
CA GLY A 60 -8.39 10.23 1.45
C GLY A 60 -7.38 10.60 2.53
N ASP A 61 -7.41 11.84 3.01
CA ASP A 61 -6.57 12.32 4.10
C ASP A 61 -6.82 11.51 5.39
N ARG A 62 -8.08 11.33 5.77
CA ARG A 62 -8.43 10.52 6.95
C ARG A 62 -8.04 9.04 6.79
N GLU A 63 -8.25 8.45 5.63
CA GLU A 63 -7.92 7.05 5.36
C GLU A 63 -6.39 6.83 5.38
N LEU A 64 -5.64 7.73 4.75
CA LEU A 64 -4.19 7.70 4.74
C LEU A 64 -3.62 7.92 6.15
N GLY A 65 -4.17 8.89 6.90
CA GLY A 65 -3.79 9.15 8.28
C GLY A 65 -3.99 7.94 9.19
N ALA A 66 -5.12 7.24 9.07
CA ALA A 66 -5.39 6.04 9.86
C ALA A 66 -4.43 4.88 9.52
N LEU A 67 -4.07 4.72 8.24
CA LEU A 67 -3.10 3.71 7.81
C LEU A 67 -1.69 4.03 8.36
N MET A 68 -1.27 5.29 8.31
CA MET A 68 0.04 5.72 8.86
C MET A 68 0.08 5.58 10.37
N GLN A 69 -1.00 5.94 11.09
CA GLN A 69 -1.07 5.81 12.55
C GLN A 69 -0.83 4.37 12.99
N SER A 70 -1.45 3.40 12.32
CA SER A 70 -1.21 1.97 12.57
C SER A 70 0.27 1.57 12.40
N GLN A 71 0.98 2.18 11.43
CA GLN A 71 2.40 1.93 11.24
C GLN A 71 3.27 2.60 12.32
N PHE A 72 2.88 3.79 12.80
CA PHE A 72 3.57 4.47 13.89
C PHE A 72 3.41 3.71 15.21
N ASP A 73 2.22 3.19 15.51
CA ASP A 73 1.99 2.36 16.69
C ASP A 73 2.87 1.09 16.66
N TYR A 74 2.99 0.45 15.49
CA TYR A 74 3.88 -0.69 15.31
C TYR A 74 5.36 -0.30 15.44
N LEU A 75 5.76 0.87 14.92
CA LEU A 75 7.13 1.40 15.03
C LEU A 75 7.51 1.69 16.48
N ALA A 76 6.60 2.29 17.25
CA ALA A 76 6.83 2.55 18.67
C ALA A 76 7.13 1.25 19.44
N GLY A 77 6.36 0.19 19.20
CA GLY A 77 6.62 -1.14 19.76
C GLY A 77 7.95 -1.73 19.27
N PHE A 78 8.27 -1.57 17.99
CA PHE A 78 9.55 -2.03 17.44
C PHE A 78 10.73 -1.28 18.06
N ALA A 79 10.65 0.04 18.19
CA ALA A 79 11.69 0.87 18.79
C ALA A 79 11.96 0.47 20.27
N ALA A 80 10.89 0.18 21.01
CA ALA A 80 11.01 -0.26 22.41
C ALA A 80 11.72 -1.61 22.58
N ASP A 81 11.52 -2.52 21.62
CA ASP A 81 12.09 -3.88 21.66
C ASP A 81 13.46 -3.97 20.96
N ALA A 82 13.86 -2.96 20.22
CA ALA A 82 14.93 -3.04 19.24
C ALA A 82 16.29 -3.47 19.81
N ASP A 83 16.60 -3.07 21.05
CA ASP A 83 17.85 -3.43 21.73
C ASP A 83 17.87 -4.88 22.26
N GLN A 84 16.70 -5.53 22.28
CA GLN A 84 16.55 -6.92 22.70
C GLN A 84 16.60 -7.90 21.51
N LEU A 85 16.57 -7.37 20.28
CA LEU A 85 16.58 -8.17 19.07
C LEU A 85 18.01 -8.35 18.53
N SER A 86 18.29 -9.51 17.97
CA SER A 86 19.47 -9.67 17.14
C SER A 86 19.37 -8.80 15.90
N GLU A 87 20.48 -8.44 15.28
CA GLU A 87 20.50 -7.64 14.04
C GLU A 87 19.61 -8.25 12.95
N ALA A 88 19.70 -9.57 12.75
CA ALA A 88 18.88 -10.27 11.76
C ALA A 88 17.38 -10.18 12.07
N GLN A 89 16.98 -10.29 13.33
CA GLN A 89 15.58 -10.14 13.76
C GLN A 89 15.10 -8.70 13.59
N ALA A 90 15.91 -7.71 13.96
CA ALA A 90 15.58 -6.31 13.80
C ALA A 90 15.38 -5.95 12.31
N ARG A 91 16.28 -6.39 11.41
CA ARG A 91 16.16 -6.19 9.96
C ARG A 91 14.91 -6.89 9.39
N ALA A 92 14.64 -8.13 9.79
CA ALA A 92 13.45 -8.85 9.34
C ALA A 92 12.17 -8.14 9.79
N ARG A 93 12.11 -7.65 11.04
CA ARG A 93 10.96 -6.90 11.57
C ARG A 93 10.79 -5.55 10.85
N ALA A 94 11.88 -4.84 10.58
CA ALA A 94 11.86 -3.59 9.83
C ALA A 94 11.32 -3.78 8.39
N ALA A 95 11.71 -4.87 7.72
CA ALA A 95 11.25 -5.16 6.36
C ALA A 95 9.71 -5.35 6.25
N LEU A 96 9.02 -5.67 7.35
CA LEU A 96 7.57 -5.83 7.36
C LEU A 96 6.82 -4.53 7.02
N TYR A 97 7.44 -3.35 7.20
CA TYR A 97 6.82 -2.06 6.87
C TYR A 97 6.55 -1.87 5.36
N ALA A 98 7.24 -2.60 4.49
CA ALA A 98 6.98 -2.54 3.05
C ALA A 98 5.67 -3.27 2.64
N GLY A 99 5.19 -4.23 3.43
CA GLY A 99 3.97 -4.99 3.15
C GLY A 99 2.71 -4.12 3.06
N PRO A 100 2.43 -3.26 4.06
CA PRO A 100 1.25 -2.39 4.11
C PRO A 100 1.10 -1.41 2.94
N LEU A 101 2.17 -1.09 2.19
CA LEU A 101 2.08 -0.22 1.01
C LEU A 101 1.06 -0.74 -0.02
N ARG A 102 0.88 -2.06 -0.12
CA ARG A 102 -0.14 -2.65 -1.01
C ARG A 102 -1.55 -2.21 -0.61
N ALA A 103 -1.86 -2.23 0.68
CA ALA A 103 -3.17 -1.79 1.17
C ALA A 103 -3.38 -0.30 0.90
N THR A 104 -2.35 0.51 1.13
CA THR A 104 -2.39 1.96 0.86
C THR A 104 -2.57 2.26 -0.63
N TYR A 105 -1.83 1.58 -1.50
CA TYR A 105 -2.01 1.68 -2.96
C TYR A 105 -3.45 1.33 -3.38
N SER A 106 -3.99 0.23 -2.85
CA SER A 106 -5.37 -0.18 -3.15
C SER A 106 -6.39 0.82 -2.65
N ARG A 107 -6.15 1.50 -1.51
CA ARG A 107 -7.00 2.58 -1.02
C ARG A 107 -6.96 3.80 -1.95
N GLY A 108 -5.79 4.14 -2.46
CA GLY A 108 -5.65 5.18 -3.49
C GLY A 108 -6.50 4.87 -4.73
N GLN A 109 -6.45 3.63 -5.22
CA GLN A 109 -7.29 3.21 -6.34
C GLN A 109 -8.78 3.41 -6.08
N LEU A 110 -9.24 3.14 -4.86
CA LEU A 110 -10.64 3.31 -4.48
C LEU A 110 -11.07 4.76 -4.29
N ALA A 111 -10.14 5.64 -4.04
CA ALA A 111 -10.44 7.04 -3.79
C ALA A 111 -10.96 7.78 -5.04
N LEU A 112 -10.57 7.30 -6.22
CA LEU A 112 -10.95 7.89 -7.50
C LEU A 112 -12.03 7.08 -8.24
N TRP A 113 -12.00 5.75 -8.10
CA TRP A 113 -12.90 4.84 -8.79
C TRP A 113 -13.81 4.14 -7.79
N ASP A 114 -15.10 4.07 -8.07
CA ASP A 114 -16.08 3.32 -7.26
C ASP A 114 -15.91 1.82 -7.50
N LEU A 115 -14.77 1.30 -7.08
CA LEU A 115 -14.42 -0.12 -7.24
C LEU A 115 -15.29 -0.97 -6.32
N PRO A 116 -15.92 -2.04 -6.85
CA PRO A 116 -16.90 -2.81 -6.10
C PRO A 116 -16.30 -3.70 -4.99
N TYR A 117 -14.97 -3.88 -4.99
CA TYR A 117 -14.30 -4.79 -4.06
C TYR A 117 -12.90 -4.33 -3.70
N HIS A 118 -12.48 -4.59 -2.45
CA HIS A 118 -11.07 -4.60 -2.03
C HIS A 118 -10.41 -5.98 -2.20
N PRO A 119 -9.10 -6.04 -2.46
CA PRO A 119 -8.34 -7.27 -2.29
C PRO A 119 -8.52 -7.83 -0.86
N GLY A 120 -9.00 -9.06 -0.75
CA GLY A 120 -9.27 -9.71 0.54
C GLY A 120 -10.66 -9.46 1.14
N GLU A 121 -11.38 -8.44 0.69
CA GLU A 121 -12.71 -8.12 1.19
C GLU A 121 -13.75 -9.14 0.73
N GLY A 122 -14.55 -9.64 1.68
CA GLY A 122 -15.61 -10.61 1.40
C GLY A 122 -15.13 -11.91 0.75
N THR A 123 -13.86 -12.25 0.91
CA THR A 123 -13.27 -13.48 0.39
C THR A 123 -12.58 -14.29 1.50
N PRO A 124 -12.54 -15.64 1.39
CA PRO A 124 -11.87 -16.50 2.38
C PRO A 124 -10.37 -16.18 2.58
N CYS A 125 -9.68 -15.65 1.57
CA CYS A 125 -8.26 -15.32 1.65
C CYS A 125 -7.97 -14.08 2.50
N ARG A 126 -8.94 -13.20 2.75
CA ARG A 126 -8.79 -12.00 3.61
C ARG A 126 -7.45 -11.28 3.41
N GLY A 127 -6.66 -11.08 4.49
CA GLY A 127 -5.35 -10.42 4.44
C GLY A 127 -4.28 -11.12 3.60
N ASN A 128 -4.47 -12.40 3.27
CA ASN A 128 -3.58 -13.17 2.40
C ASN A 128 -3.95 -13.08 0.90
N CYS A 129 -4.83 -12.15 0.53
CA CYS A 129 -5.21 -11.95 -0.86
C CYS A 129 -4.10 -11.26 -1.64
N HIS A 130 -3.56 -11.94 -2.64
CA HIS A 130 -2.55 -11.40 -3.55
C HIS A 130 -3.14 -10.86 -4.86
N CYS A 131 -4.48 -10.84 -4.98
CA CYS A 131 -5.17 -10.23 -6.11
C CYS A 131 -5.06 -8.70 -6.04
N ARG A 132 -5.26 -8.06 -7.18
CA ARG A 132 -5.21 -6.59 -7.30
C ARG A 132 -6.08 -6.10 -8.44
N TRP A 133 -6.42 -4.83 -8.39
CA TRP A 133 -6.95 -4.13 -9.54
C TRP A 133 -5.82 -3.69 -10.47
N ARG A 134 -6.05 -3.83 -11.77
CA ARG A 134 -5.30 -3.17 -12.84
C ARG A 134 -6.26 -2.21 -13.52
N ILE A 135 -6.02 -0.91 -13.36
CA ILE A 135 -6.85 0.13 -13.94
C ILE A 135 -6.11 0.70 -15.14
N ILE A 136 -6.80 0.76 -16.28
CA ILE A 136 -6.35 1.43 -17.49
C ILE A 136 -7.25 2.64 -17.66
N VAL A 137 -6.69 3.81 -17.41
CA VAL A 137 -7.39 5.09 -17.57
C VAL A 137 -7.41 5.43 -19.04
N GLU A 138 -8.59 5.62 -19.59
CA GLU A 138 -8.82 6.07 -20.96
C GLU A 138 -8.84 7.60 -21.03
N ASP A 139 -9.54 8.20 -20.07
CA ASP A 139 -9.66 9.64 -19.91
C ASP A 139 -9.76 9.97 -18.41
N LEU A 140 -8.80 10.74 -17.91
CA LEU A 140 -8.75 11.12 -16.50
C LEU A 140 -9.68 12.30 -16.19
N GLU A 141 -9.90 13.21 -17.14
CA GLU A 141 -10.77 14.37 -16.96
C GLU A 141 -12.23 13.94 -16.89
N GLU A 142 -12.61 13.04 -17.78
CA GLU A 142 -13.94 12.44 -17.84
C GLU A 142 -14.12 11.26 -16.86
N LEU A 143 -13.07 10.87 -16.13
CA LEU A 143 -13.04 9.70 -15.24
C LEU A 143 -13.52 8.42 -15.95
N ASN A 144 -13.02 8.17 -17.15
CA ASN A 144 -13.28 6.95 -17.91
C ASN A 144 -12.12 5.97 -17.78
N ALA A 145 -12.44 4.72 -17.46
CA ALA A 145 -11.42 3.68 -17.26
C ALA A 145 -11.99 2.27 -17.45
N HIS A 146 -11.09 1.34 -17.68
CA HIS A 146 -11.33 -0.09 -17.57
C HIS A 146 -10.53 -0.67 -16.41
N ALA A 147 -11.19 -1.38 -15.52
CA ALA A 147 -10.54 -2.06 -14.40
C ALA A 147 -10.63 -3.59 -14.56
N THR A 148 -9.52 -4.25 -14.37
CA THR A 148 -9.44 -5.73 -14.44
C THR A 148 -9.01 -6.26 -13.08
N TRP A 149 -9.74 -7.26 -12.57
CA TRP A 149 -9.32 -7.99 -11.39
C TRP A 149 -8.24 -9.00 -11.78
N VAL A 150 -7.00 -8.74 -11.36
CA VAL A 150 -5.84 -9.57 -11.67
C VAL A 150 -5.61 -10.53 -10.51
N LEU A 151 -5.62 -11.81 -10.82
CA LEU A 151 -5.28 -12.87 -9.88
C LEU A 151 -3.77 -12.80 -9.56
N GLY A 152 -3.40 -13.03 -8.30
CA GLY A 152 -2.00 -13.11 -7.87
C GLY A 152 -1.35 -14.45 -8.23
N THR A 153 -0.27 -14.78 -7.52
CA THR A 153 0.52 -16.00 -7.78
C THR A 153 0.15 -17.20 -6.89
N ALA A 154 -0.68 -16.98 -5.85
CA ALA A 154 -1.13 -18.02 -4.93
C ALA A 154 -2.41 -18.71 -5.45
N GLU A 155 -2.82 -19.80 -4.79
CA GLU A 155 -4.14 -20.38 -5.05
C GLU A 155 -5.25 -19.36 -4.79
N HIS A 156 -6.25 -19.34 -5.66
CA HIS A 156 -7.31 -18.36 -5.63
C HIS A 156 -8.61 -18.99 -5.15
N CYS A 157 -9.26 -18.30 -4.20
CA CYS A 157 -10.61 -18.65 -3.79
C CYS A 157 -11.62 -18.41 -4.95
N GLU A 158 -12.78 -19.05 -4.85
CA GLU A 158 -13.83 -18.92 -5.84
C GLU A 158 -14.28 -17.46 -6.04
N GLY A 159 -14.37 -16.68 -4.96
CA GLY A 159 -14.70 -15.26 -5.03
C GLY A 159 -13.71 -14.46 -5.90
N CYS A 160 -12.40 -14.70 -5.78
CA CYS A 160 -11.39 -14.04 -6.61
C CYS A 160 -11.49 -14.48 -8.08
N ARG A 161 -11.73 -15.76 -8.35
CA ARG A 161 -11.94 -16.28 -9.71
C ARG A 161 -13.19 -15.69 -10.36
N SER A 162 -14.29 -15.61 -9.62
CA SER A 162 -15.54 -15.00 -10.09
C SER A 162 -15.37 -13.52 -10.44
N ARG A 163 -14.64 -12.76 -9.61
CA ARG A 163 -14.32 -11.35 -9.89
C ARG A 163 -13.46 -11.19 -11.15
N ALA A 164 -12.45 -12.05 -11.33
CA ALA A 164 -11.63 -12.05 -12.53
C ALA A 164 -12.45 -12.38 -13.79
N ALA A 165 -13.37 -13.33 -13.72
CA ALA A 165 -14.23 -13.72 -14.83
C ALA A 165 -15.22 -12.61 -15.25
N ARG A 166 -15.56 -11.68 -14.36
CA ARG A 166 -16.42 -10.53 -14.67
C ARG A 166 -15.65 -9.34 -15.27
N SER A 167 -14.32 -9.41 -15.28
CA SER A 167 -13.49 -8.34 -15.85
C SER A 167 -13.63 -8.30 -17.38
N PRO A 168 -13.49 -7.12 -18.04
CA PRO A 168 -13.22 -5.83 -17.43
C PRO A 168 -14.46 -5.16 -16.83
N TYR A 169 -14.25 -4.39 -15.78
CA TYR A 169 -15.24 -3.49 -15.22
C TYR A 169 -15.07 -2.12 -15.89
N VAL A 170 -16.13 -1.59 -16.45
CA VAL A 170 -16.10 -0.33 -17.21
C VAL A 170 -16.58 0.81 -16.32
N PHE A 171 -15.79 1.88 -16.25
CA PHE A 171 -16.14 3.10 -15.54
C PHE A 171 -16.39 4.23 -16.52
N ARG A 172 -17.47 4.99 -16.27
CA ARG A 172 -17.79 6.26 -16.96
C ARG A 172 -18.13 7.30 -15.90
N ALA A 173 -17.51 8.46 -16.00
CA ALA A 173 -17.61 9.51 -14.97
C ALA A 173 -17.27 9.01 -13.54
N GLY A 174 -16.31 8.10 -13.42
CA GLY A 174 -15.89 7.50 -12.15
C GLY A 174 -16.81 6.41 -11.59
N VAL A 175 -17.95 6.14 -12.23
CA VAL A 175 -18.97 5.20 -11.78
C VAL A 175 -18.94 3.91 -12.60
N LEU A 176 -19.05 2.78 -11.92
CA LEU A 176 -19.16 1.46 -12.55
C LEU A 176 -20.48 1.36 -13.33
N GLN A 177 -20.38 0.85 -14.61
CA GLN A 177 -21.51 0.64 -15.49
C GLN A 177 -22.07 -0.77 -15.39
#